data_a1ee269da53ef34a1fb4e8659836852d
#
_entry.id   a1ee269da53ef34a1fb4e8659836852d
#
_cell.length_a   1.000
_cell.length_b   1.000
_cell.length_c   1.000
_cell.angle_alpha   90.00
_cell.angle_beta   90.00
_cell.angle_gamma   90.00
#
_symmetry.space_group_name_H-M   'P 1'
#
loop_
_entity.id
_entity.type
_entity.pdbx_description
1 polymer ?
#
loop_
_entity_poly.entity_id
_entity_poly.type
_entity_poly.pdbx_seq_one_letter_code
_entity_poly.pdbx_strand_id
1 'polypeptide(L)'
;MNLNRLKVNRLTNPLGFEMNSLSFSWTVEETDAKKQQWARVEVAADESFQRLLWDSGEDAGLSSVDCPVTLDLQPRTRYWWRVTVQGDNGEQATSAAAWFETSKMGEEWAGKWIAPSLESSVHPLLRRSFFLEGEPVRARVYAVGLGLYELYANGEKAGDEYLAPGCTAYDRWLQYQTYDVTGLLHQGQNTLGAMLGNGWAKGRFGFGGIPASYETGEKGFPAEAFAEQFLLRLELRVLLADGREVVLGT
;
A
#
# COMPACT_ATOMS: atom_id res chain seq x y z
N MET A 1 28.04 14.07 9.08
CA MET A 1 26.77 13.47 9.61
C MET A 1 25.85 13.20 8.44
N ASN A 2 25.36 11.97 8.33
CA ASN A 2 24.42 11.54 7.30
C ASN A 2 23.21 10.88 7.96
N LEU A 3 22.00 11.23 7.51
CA LEU A 3 20.73 10.71 8.06
C LEU A 3 20.12 9.75 7.05
N ASN A 4 20.02 8.47 7.43
CA ASN A 4 19.62 7.38 6.56
C ASN A 4 18.49 6.54 7.17
N ARG A 5 17.99 5.56 6.39
CA ARG A 5 17.01 4.58 6.81
C ARG A 5 15.77 5.20 7.46
N LEU A 6 15.29 6.28 6.86
CA LEU A 6 14.05 6.92 7.28
C LEU A 6 12.88 5.96 7.13
N LYS A 7 12.15 5.72 8.22
CA LYS A 7 11.02 4.77 8.23
C LYS A 7 9.82 5.35 8.96
N VAL A 8 8.64 5.03 8.47
CA VAL A 8 7.35 5.24 9.13
C VAL A 8 6.80 3.88 9.52
N ASN A 9 6.50 3.67 10.81
CA ASN A 9 6.02 2.39 11.32
C ASN A 9 6.91 1.20 10.87
N ARG A 10 8.23 1.41 10.84
CA ARG A 10 9.28 0.47 10.40
C ARG A 10 9.31 0.18 8.89
N LEU A 11 8.49 0.84 8.09
CA LEU A 11 8.43 0.69 6.63
C LEU A 11 9.11 1.88 5.94
N THR A 12 9.76 1.64 4.82
CA THR A 12 10.34 2.70 3.97
C THR A 12 9.32 3.10 2.92
N ASN A 13 8.94 4.38 2.92
CA ASN A 13 7.99 4.96 1.98
C ASN A 13 6.74 4.08 1.75
N PRO A 14 5.99 3.72 2.83
CA PRO A 14 4.85 2.84 2.71
C PRO A 14 3.73 3.47 1.88
N LEU A 15 3.19 2.68 0.94
CA LEU A 15 2.11 3.06 0.04
C LEU A 15 0.81 2.35 0.42
N GLY A 16 -0.23 3.10 0.76
CA GLY A 16 -1.58 2.58 0.95
C GLY A 16 -1.79 1.76 2.23
N PHE A 17 -0.95 1.98 3.23
CA PHE A 17 -1.11 1.32 4.54
C PHE A 17 -2.10 2.08 5.43
N GLU A 18 -2.86 1.32 6.22
CA GLU A 18 -3.65 1.90 7.31
C GLU A 18 -2.72 2.27 8.47
N MET A 19 -2.78 3.53 8.88
CA MET A 19 -1.89 4.11 9.87
C MET A 19 -2.71 4.53 11.11
N ASN A 20 -2.95 3.59 12.02
CA ASN A 20 -3.67 3.88 13.28
C ASN A 20 -2.81 4.69 14.27
N SER A 21 -1.51 4.67 14.10
CA SER A 21 -0.53 5.46 14.84
C SER A 21 0.67 5.72 13.92
N LEU A 22 1.37 6.82 14.15
CA LEU A 22 2.59 7.14 13.44
C LEU A 22 3.78 7.09 14.39
N SER A 23 4.82 6.40 13.97
CA SER A 23 6.14 6.40 14.60
C SER A 23 7.21 6.54 13.52
N PHE A 24 8.07 7.53 13.66
CA PHE A 24 9.19 7.74 12.76
C PHE A 24 10.49 7.20 13.36
N SER A 25 11.36 6.73 12.50
CA SER A 25 12.71 6.31 12.89
C SER A 25 13.73 6.65 11.81
N TRP A 26 14.98 6.87 12.23
CA TRP A 26 16.12 7.18 11.37
C TRP A 26 17.40 6.66 11.96
N THR A 27 18.45 6.57 11.15
CA THR A 27 19.82 6.31 11.60
C THR A 27 20.73 7.52 11.32
N VAL A 28 21.68 7.74 12.20
CA VAL A 28 22.73 8.75 12.04
C VAL A 28 24.05 8.04 11.79
N GLU A 29 24.69 8.35 10.67
CA GLU A 29 25.93 7.74 10.22
C GLU A 29 26.96 8.83 9.87
N GLU A 30 28.23 8.46 9.69
CA GLU A 30 29.29 9.36 9.24
C GLU A 30 29.41 10.64 10.09
N THR A 31 29.52 10.50 11.41
CA THR A 31 29.66 11.62 12.34
C THR A 31 30.61 11.25 13.48
N ASP A 32 31.32 12.24 13.99
CA ASP A 32 32.14 12.14 15.21
C ASP A 32 31.33 12.44 16.48
N ALA A 33 30.08 12.91 16.35
CA ALA A 33 29.19 13.11 17.48
C ALA A 33 28.92 11.80 18.23
N LYS A 34 28.88 11.88 19.56
CA LYS A 34 28.64 10.72 20.43
C LYS A 34 27.19 10.60 20.89
N LYS A 35 26.45 11.72 20.83
CA LYS A 35 25.06 11.81 21.23
C LYS A 35 24.30 12.78 20.33
N GLN A 36 23.04 12.51 20.10
CA GLN A 36 22.09 13.48 19.61
C GLN A 36 21.84 14.53 20.70
N GLN A 37 22.08 15.79 20.39
CA GLN A 37 21.79 16.90 21.26
C GLN A 37 20.31 17.26 21.17
N TRP A 38 19.77 17.33 19.96
CA TRP A 38 18.34 17.44 19.68
C TRP A 38 18.04 16.91 18.27
N ALA A 39 16.79 16.65 18.04
CA ALA A 39 16.26 16.41 16.72
C ALA A 39 15.00 17.25 16.48
N ARG A 40 14.65 17.47 15.22
CA ARG A 40 13.42 18.09 14.78
C ARG A 40 12.83 17.28 13.63
N VAL A 41 11.59 16.84 13.78
CA VAL A 41 10.85 16.13 12.74
C VAL A 41 9.78 17.04 12.19
N GLU A 42 9.71 17.14 10.86
CA GLU A 42 8.72 17.96 10.16
C GLU A 42 7.90 17.05 9.23
N VAL A 43 6.59 17.24 9.21
CA VAL A 43 5.67 16.57 8.28
C VAL A 43 4.94 17.62 7.47
N ALA A 44 4.89 17.42 6.14
CA ALA A 44 4.30 18.36 5.19
C ALA A 44 3.34 17.67 4.22
N ALA A 45 2.47 18.48 3.62
CA ALA A 45 1.59 18.04 2.55
C ALA A 45 2.27 18.04 1.17
N ASP A 46 3.47 18.56 1.06
CA ASP A 46 4.25 18.66 -0.19
C ASP A 46 5.73 18.40 0.06
N GLU A 47 6.43 17.92 -0.95
CA GLU A 47 7.85 17.55 -0.91
C GLU A 47 8.80 18.74 -0.62
N SER A 48 8.37 19.94 -0.95
CA SER A 48 9.15 21.16 -0.73
C SER A 48 9.00 21.74 0.68
N PHE A 49 8.16 21.13 1.52
CA PHE A 49 7.87 21.56 2.89
C PHE A 49 7.35 22.99 3.00
N GLN A 50 6.64 23.49 1.99
CA GLN A 50 6.00 24.80 2.04
C GLN A 50 4.74 24.80 2.89
N ARG A 51 4.05 23.64 2.98
CA ARG A 51 2.85 23.46 3.77
C ARG A 51 3.07 22.43 4.86
N LEU A 52 3.66 22.89 5.97
CA LEU A 52 3.84 22.06 7.16
C LEU A 52 2.48 21.72 7.77
N LEU A 53 2.34 20.45 8.15
CA LEU A 53 1.19 19.91 8.86
C LEU A 53 1.51 19.63 10.33
N TRP A 54 2.77 19.30 10.61
CA TRP A 54 3.26 19.02 11.95
C TRP A 54 4.76 19.31 12.04
N ASP A 55 5.19 19.78 13.19
CA ASP A 55 6.57 20.13 13.48
C ASP A 55 6.83 19.90 14.98
N SER A 56 7.80 19.08 15.31
CA SER A 56 8.17 18.82 16.70
C SER A 56 8.88 20.01 17.36
N GLY A 57 9.38 20.94 16.58
CA GLY A 57 10.44 21.84 17.05
C GLY A 57 11.73 21.08 17.36
N GLU A 58 12.74 21.80 17.86
CA GLU A 58 13.99 21.22 18.35
C GLU A 58 13.73 20.59 19.74
N ASP A 59 13.88 19.29 19.82
CA ASP A 59 13.60 18.53 21.06
C ASP A 59 14.74 17.53 21.34
N ALA A 60 15.34 17.65 22.52
CA ALA A 60 16.38 16.74 23.00
C ALA A 60 15.83 15.38 23.43
N GLY A 61 14.53 15.26 23.64
CA GLY A 61 13.84 14.03 24.04
C GLY A 61 13.43 13.12 22.91
N LEU A 62 13.51 13.57 21.64
CA LEU A 62 13.11 12.73 20.50
C LEU A 62 14.03 11.53 20.33
N SER A 63 13.39 10.35 20.24
CA SER A 63 14.07 9.09 19.98
C SER A 63 14.19 8.84 18.49
N SER A 64 15.39 8.52 17.99
CA SER A 64 15.61 8.13 16.60
C SER A 64 15.08 6.74 16.25
N VAL A 65 14.72 5.95 17.26
CA VAL A 65 14.20 4.58 17.10
C VAL A 65 12.68 4.55 17.06
N ASP A 66 12.06 5.44 17.86
CA ASP A 66 10.59 5.51 18.01
C ASP A 66 10.22 6.95 18.34
N CYS A 67 9.89 7.73 17.32
CA CYS A 67 9.42 9.10 17.45
C CYS A 67 7.90 9.13 17.15
N PRO A 68 7.04 9.12 18.17
CA PRO A 68 5.60 9.14 17.97
C PRO A 68 5.14 10.49 17.43
N VAL A 69 4.24 10.45 16.46
CA VAL A 69 3.65 11.65 15.84
C VAL A 69 2.14 11.52 15.84
N THR A 70 1.48 12.60 16.25
CA THR A 70 0.01 12.70 16.17
C THR A 70 -0.36 13.66 15.05
N LEU A 71 -1.06 13.12 14.04
CA LEU A 71 -1.51 13.86 12.88
C LEU A 71 -2.90 13.36 12.48
N ASP A 72 -3.79 14.27 12.10
CA ASP A 72 -5.08 13.92 11.51
C ASP A 72 -4.88 13.49 10.04
N LEU A 73 -4.83 12.18 9.82
CA LEU A 73 -4.56 11.61 8.52
C LEU A 73 -5.84 11.56 7.68
N GLN A 74 -5.70 11.93 6.41
CA GLN A 74 -6.76 11.84 5.43
C GLN A 74 -6.59 10.61 4.54
N PRO A 75 -7.67 9.99 4.03
CA PRO A 75 -7.59 8.84 3.15
C PRO A 75 -6.79 9.14 1.88
N ARG A 76 -6.09 8.14 1.36
CA ARG A 76 -5.40 8.18 0.06
C ARG A 76 -4.48 9.39 -0.12
N THR A 77 -3.90 9.86 0.99
CA THR A 77 -3.12 11.10 1.03
C THR A 77 -1.66 10.80 1.26
N ARG A 78 -0.81 11.41 0.41
CA ARG A 78 0.64 11.36 0.58
C ARG A 78 1.08 12.48 1.49
N TYR A 79 1.93 12.12 2.46
CA TYR A 79 2.61 12.99 3.39
C TYR A 79 4.10 12.88 3.20
N TRP A 80 4.79 13.99 3.30
CA TRP A 80 6.24 14.07 3.23
C TRP A 80 6.79 14.38 4.61
N TRP A 81 7.94 13.84 4.93
CA TRP A 81 8.58 14.12 6.21
C TRP A 81 10.09 14.11 6.08
N ARG A 82 10.74 14.82 7.00
CA ARG A 82 12.19 14.87 7.14
C ARG A 82 12.56 15.03 8.59
N VAL A 83 13.82 14.76 8.90
CA VAL A 83 14.38 14.98 10.23
C VAL A 83 15.64 15.80 10.13
N THR A 84 15.82 16.74 11.06
CA THR A 84 17.07 17.46 11.31
C THR A 84 17.63 17.00 12.63
N VAL A 85 18.91 16.69 12.70
CA VAL A 85 19.60 16.26 13.91
C VAL A 85 20.82 17.14 14.15
N GLN A 86 21.03 17.54 15.40
CA GLN A 86 22.27 18.13 15.88
C GLN A 86 22.96 17.19 16.86
N GLY A 87 24.25 16.95 16.64
CA GLY A 87 25.13 16.20 17.54
C GLY A 87 25.72 17.07 18.65
N ASP A 88 26.22 16.42 19.70
CA ASP A 88 26.89 17.06 20.85
C ASP A 88 28.19 17.78 20.48
N ASN A 89 28.75 17.54 19.31
CA ASN A 89 29.87 18.26 18.74
C ASN A 89 29.48 19.49 17.93
N GLY A 90 28.18 19.81 17.84
CA GLY A 90 27.64 20.94 17.06
C GLY A 90 27.41 20.66 15.59
N GLU A 91 27.79 19.47 15.09
CA GLU A 91 27.49 19.05 13.72
C GLU A 91 25.98 18.87 13.53
N GLN A 92 25.44 19.38 12.42
CA GLN A 92 24.02 19.32 12.11
C GLN A 92 23.80 18.82 10.69
N ALA A 93 22.76 18.02 10.50
CA ALA A 93 22.31 17.58 9.18
C ALA A 93 20.77 17.49 9.12
N THR A 94 20.24 17.66 7.91
CA THR A 94 18.85 17.42 7.58
C THR A 94 18.77 16.28 6.55
N SER A 95 17.87 15.35 6.74
CA SER A 95 17.68 14.22 5.81
C SER A 95 17.09 14.68 4.47
N ALA A 96 17.25 13.85 3.44
CA ALA A 96 16.35 13.90 2.29
C ALA A 96 14.89 13.71 2.74
N ALA A 97 13.95 14.19 1.92
CA ALA A 97 12.54 13.95 2.15
C ALA A 97 12.22 12.47 1.97
N ALA A 98 11.47 11.92 2.93
CA ALA A 98 10.81 10.63 2.83
C ALA A 98 9.30 10.84 2.78
N TRP A 99 8.53 9.81 2.45
CA TRP A 99 7.08 9.94 2.34
C TRP A 99 6.36 8.70 2.87
N PHE A 100 5.08 8.86 3.11
CA PHE A 100 4.14 7.76 3.29
C PHE A 100 2.80 8.16 2.67
N GLU A 101 2.04 7.18 2.24
CA GLU A 101 0.71 7.38 1.66
C GLU A 101 -0.29 6.49 2.38
N THR A 102 -1.36 7.09 2.89
CA THR A 102 -2.39 6.39 3.63
C THR A 102 -3.24 5.49 2.74
N SER A 103 -3.86 4.51 3.35
CA SER A 103 -4.85 3.61 2.76
C SER A 103 -6.16 4.35 2.41
N LYS A 104 -7.17 3.59 2.00
CA LYS A 104 -8.55 4.11 1.86
C LYS A 104 -9.19 4.51 3.20
N MET A 105 -8.64 4.08 4.35
CA MET A 105 -9.10 4.44 5.70
C MET A 105 -10.63 4.32 5.88
N GLY A 106 -11.22 3.25 5.35
CA GLY A 106 -12.66 2.99 5.47
C GLY A 106 -13.54 3.65 4.41
N GLU A 107 -12.98 4.38 3.43
CA GLU A 107 -13.76 4.87 2.28
C GLU A 107 -14.43 3.72 1.53
N GLU A 108 -15.66 3.95 1.09
CA GLU A 108 -16.38 3.00 0.26
C GLU A 108 -15.66 2.73 -1.07
N TRP A 109 -15.80 1.53 -1.55
CA TRP A 109 -15.26 1.12 -2.83
C TRP A 109 -16.19 1.52 -3.97
N ALA A 110 -15.66 2.15 -5.00
CA ALA A 110 -16.37 2.36 -6.26
C ALA A 110 -16.55 1.04 -7.03
N GLY A 111 -15.59 0.11 -6.89
CA GLY A 111 -15.66 -1.23 -7.49
C GLY A 111 -16.57 -2.19 -6.72
N LYS A 112 -17.18 -3.12 -7.45
CA LYS A 112 -17.94 -4.25 -6.89
C LYS A 112 -17.13 -5.53 -7.02
N TRP A 113 -17.52 -6.56 -6.25
CA TRP A 113 -17.01 -7.90 -6.48
C TRP A 113 -17.49 -8.43 -7.82
N ILE A 114 -16.56 -8.93 -8.61
CA ILE A 114 -16.86 -9.62 -9.87
C ILE A 114 -16.31 -11.05 -9.82
N ALA A 115 -17.03 -11.95 -10.48
CA ALA A 115 -16.63 -13.33 -10.72
C ALA A 115 -16.56 -13.57 -12.23
N PRO A 116 -15.63 -14.40 -12.72
CA PRO A 116 -15.65 -14.83 -14.11
C PRO A 116 -16.84 -15.77 -14.34
N SER A 117 -17.46 -15.71 -15.52
CA SER A 117 -18.49 -16.65 -15.97
C SER A 117 -17.88 -17.92 -16.56
N LEU A 118 -16.80 -18.41 -15.99
CA LEU A 118 -16.09 -19.60 -16.41
C LEU A 118 -16.20 -20.69 -15.35
N GLU A 119 -15.98 -21.95 -15.76
CA GLU A 119 -15.83 -23.06 -14.83
C GLU A 119 -14.78 -22.73 -13.76
N SER A 120 -15.05 -23.10 -12.51
CA SER A 120 -14.20 -22.76 -11.37
C SER A 120 -12.79 -23.34 -11.46
N SER A 121 -12.56 -24.31 -12.31
CA SER A 121 -11.25 -24.90 -12.59
C SER A 121 -10.42 -24.12 -13.60
N VAL A 122 -11.01 -23.17 -14.31
CA VAL A 122 -10.34 -22.35 -15.33
C VAL A 122 -9.78 -21.08 -14.69
N HIS A 123 -8.49 -20.83 -14.85
CA HIS A 123 -7.84 -19.63 -14.37
C HIS A 123 -8.14 -18.46 -15.32
N PRO A 124 -8.93 -17.47 -14.90
CA PRO A 124 -9.42 -16.44 -15.79
C PRO A 124 -8.40 -15.34 -16.03
N LEU A 125 -8.46 -14.77 -17.22
CA LEU A 125 -7.85 -13.50 -17.57
C LEU A 125 -8.96 -12.46 -17.72
N LEU A 126 -8.95 -11.48 -16.84
CA LEU A 126 -9.90 -10.35 -16.85
C LEU A 126 -9.27 -9.15 -17.54
N ARG A 127 -10.06 -8.41 -18.31
CA ARG A 127 -9.57 -7.23 -19.03
C ARG A 127 -10.65 -6.17 -19.13
N ARG A 128 -10.24 -4.90 -18.93
CA ARG A 128 -11.07 -3.73 -19.20
C ARG A 128 -10.26 -2.63 -19.86
N SER A 129 -10.77 -2.11 -20.98
CA SER A 129 -10.21 -0.92 -21.62
C SER A 129 -10.97 0.32 -21.18
N PHE A 130 -10.27 1.46 -21.10
CA PHE A 130 -10.82 2.75 -20.71
C PHE A 130 -10.02 3.89 -21.38
N PHE A 131 -10.58 5.08 -21.37
CA PHE A 131 -9.97 6.24 -21.99
C PHE A 131 -9.74 7.34 -20.97
N LEU A 132 -8.55 7.96 -20.97
CA LEU A 132 -8.21 9.12 -20.18
C LEU A 132 -8.16 10.36 -21.09
N GLU A 133 -8.97 11.36 -20.78
CA GLU A 133 -9.02 12.60 -21.57
C GLU A 133 -7.82 13.51 -21.35
N GLY A 134 -7.06 13.31 -20.26
CA GLY A 134 -5.89 14.12 -19.90
C GLY A 134 -4.73 13.26 -19.43
N GLU A 135 -3.59 13.91 -19.25
CA GLU A 135 -2.36 13.29 -18.74
C GLU A 135 -2.52 12.86 -17.27
N PRO A 136 -2.25 11.60 -16.92
CA PRO A 136 -2.28 11.14 -15.54
C PRO A 136 -1.05 11.65 -14.77
N VAL A 137 -1.25 12.37 -13.68
CA VAL A 137 -0.18 12.84 -12.78
C VAL A 137 -0.06 12.00 -11.52
N ARG A 138 -1.12 11.27 -11.16
CA ARG A 138 -1.12 10.27 -10.08
C ARG A 138 -2.19 9.23 -10.35
N ALA A 139 -1.81 7.96 -10.32
CA ALA A 139 -2.76 6.87 -10.47
C ALA A 139 -2.50 5.76 -9.44
N ARG A 140 -3.58 5.29 -8.80
CA ARG A 140 -3.56 4.22 -7.80
C ARG A 140 -4.59 3.17 -8.14
N VAL A 141 -4.17 1.91 -8.08
CA VAL A 141 -5.08 0.76 -8.09
C VAL A 141 -5.15 0.19 -6.69
N TYR A 142 -6.36 0.06 -6.17
CA TYR A 142 -6.67 -0.69 -4.96
C TYR A 142 -7.30 -2.00 -5.41
N ALA A 143 -6.75 -3.13 -4.98
CA ALA A 143 -7.21 -4.42 -5.44
C ALA A 143 -7.22 -5.47 -4.33
N VAL A 144 -8.23 -6.32 -4.34
CA VAL A 144 -8.35 -7.47 -3.46
C VAL A 144 -8.98 -8.63 -4.22
N GLY A 145 -8.45 -9.84 -4.00
CA GLY A 145 -8.94 -11.05 -4.64
C GLY A 145 -9.26 -12.16 -3.65
N LEU A 146 -10.24 -12.98 -3.98
CA LEU A 146 -10.37 -14.33 -3.44
C LEU A 146 -9.86 -15.32 -4.50
N GLY A 147 -8.66 -15.79 -4.27
CA GLY A 147 -7.70 -16.35 -5.22
C GLY A 147 -6.49 -15.43 -5.34
N LEU A 148 -5.39 -15.94 -5.86
CA LEU A 148 -4.22 -15.13 -6.18
C LEU A 148 -4.50 -14.30 -7.43
N TYR A 149 -3.86 -13.14 -7.53
CA TYR A 149 -3.93 -12.33 -8.74
C TYR A 149 -2.61 -11.64 -9.05
N GLU A 150 -2.42 -11.34 -10.32
CA GLU A 150 -1.45 -10.36 -10.81
C GLU A 150 -2.19 -9.31 -11.64
N LEU A 151 -1.85 -8.04 -11.41
CA LEU A 151 -2.40 -6.91 -12.16
C LEU A 151 -1.44 -6.42 -13.22
N TYR A 152 -2.02 -5.95 -14.33
CA TYR A 152 -1.31 -5.38 -15.45
C TYR A 152 -1.98 -4.09 -15.90
N ALA A 153 -1.18 -3.09 -16.24
CA ALA A 153 -1.63 -1.88 -16.92
C ALA A 153 -0.87 -1.76 -18.24
N ASN A 154 -1.59 -1.65 -19.35
CA ASN A 154 -1.04 -1.55 -20.71
C ASN A 154 -0.01 -2.65 -21.06
N GLY A 155 -0.17 -3.84 -20.48
CA GLY A 155 0.70 -4.99 -20.72
C GLY A 155 1.89 -5.09 -19.76
N GLU A 156 2.12 -4.13 -18.91
CA GLU A 156 3.15 -4.15 -17.87
C GLU A 156 2.58 -4.54 -16.52
N LYS A 157 3.31 -5.35 -15.75
CA LYS A 157 2.89 -5.78 -14.41
C LYS A 157 2.87 -4.58 -13.46
N ALA A 158 1.78 -4.45 -12.70
CA ALA A 158 1.66 -3.48 -11.62
C ALA A 158 2.25 -4.07 -10.33
N GLY A 159 3.25 -3.39 -9.76
CA GLY A 159 3.96 -3.87 -8.58
C GLY A 159 4.96 -5.00 -8.87
N ASP A 160 5.68 -5.39 -7.84
CA ASP A 160 6.72 -6.43 -7.89
C ASP A 160 6.35 -7.66 -7.04
N GLU A 161 5.22 -7.63 -6.36
CA GLU A 161 4.76 -8.72 -5.51
C GLU A 161 4.36 -9.94 -6.34
N TYR A 162 4.55 -11.10 -5.74
CA TYR A 162 4.07 -12.39 -6.20
C TYR A 162 3.16 -13.00 -5.14
N LEU A 163 2.23 -13.83 -5.58
CA LEU A 163 1.30 -14.56 -4.72
C LEU A 163 0.41 -13.63 -3.87
N ALA A 164 0.03 -12.47 -4.41
CA ALA A 164 -0.93 -11.57 -3.80
C ALA A 164 -2.39 -12.04 -4.01
N PRO A 165 -3.30 -11.78 -3.07
CA PRO A 165 -3.04 -11.36 -1.70
C PRO A 165 -2.48 -12.48 -0.85
N GLY A 166 -1.90 -12.14 0.31
CA GLY A 166 -1.49 -13.11 1.31
C GLY A 166 -2.67 -13.88 1.95
N CYS A 167 -2.34 -14.90 2.74
CA CYS A 167 -3.34 -15.62 3.53
C CYS A 167 -3.84 -14.75 4.68
N THR A 168 -5.15 -14.66 4.82
CA THR A 168 -5.83 -13.92 5.89
C THR A 168 -6.93 -14.77 6.53
N ALA A 169 -7.52 -14.29 7.61
CA ALA A 169 -8.73 -14.88 8.16
C ALA A 169 -9.94 -14.39 7.35
N TYR A 170 -10.21 -15.05 6.22
CA TYR A 170 -11.17 -14.62 5.20
C TYR A 170 -12.60 -14.42 5.72
N ASP A 171 -12.95 -15.02 6.85
CA ASP A 171 -14.22 -14.83 7.57
C ASP A 171 -14.25 -13.55 8.41
N ARG A 172 -13.11 -12.91 8.58
CA ARG A 172 -12.93 -11.72 9.43
C ARG A 172 -12.54 -10.48 8.65
N TRP A 173 -11.55 -10.61 7.78
CA TRP A 173 -10.99 -9.49 7.05
C TRP A 173 -10.24 -9.94 5.79
N LEU A 174 -10.15 -9.02 4.84
CA LEU A 174 -9.38 -9.19 3.61
C LEU A 174 -8.39 -8.05 3.47
N GLN A 175 -7.17 -8.39 3.15
CA GLN A 175 -6.14 -7.41 2.84
C GLN A 175 -6.19 -7.05 1.36
N TYR A 176 -6.34 -5.76 1.05
CA TYR A 176 -6.15 -5.27 -0.30
C TYR A 176 -4.74 -4.71 -0.48
N GLN A 177 -4.25 -4.71 -1.71
CA GLN A 177 -3.01 -4.09 -2.10
C GLN A 177 -3.26 -2.75 -2.78
N THR A 178 -2.31 -1.84 -2.66
CA THR A 178 -2.30 -0.55 -3.34
C THR A 178 -1.11 -0.48 -4.28
N TYR A 179 -1.37 -0.22 -5.56
CA TYR A 179 -0.36 -0.14 -6.60
C TYR A 179 -0.25 1.28 -7.14
N ASP A 180 0.97 1.79 -7.27
CA ASP A 180 1.25 2.97 -8.06
C ASP A 180 1.37 2.57 -9.54
N VAL A 181 0.39 2.98 -10.32
CA VAL A 181 0.35 2.72 -11.76
C VAL A 181 0.50 4.00 -12.58
N THR A 182 0.95 5.09 -11.96
CA THR A 182 1.08 6.40 -12.62
C THR A 182 1.92 6.32 -13.88
N GLY A 183 3.10 5.70 -13.80
CA GLY A 183 4.01 5.55 -14.94
C GLY A 183 3.58 4.52 -15.98
N LEU A 184 2.54 3.75 -15.71
CA LEU A 184 2.01 2.73 -16.62
C LEU A 184 0.81 3.22 -17.45
N LEU A 185 0.24 4.40 -17.10
CA LEU A 185 -0.90 4.99 -17.78
C LEU A 185 -0.47 6.20 -18.61
N HIS A 186 -1.25 6.52 -19.62
CA HIS A 186 -1.05 7.69 -20.47
C HIS A 186 -2.39 8.30 -20.90
N GLN A 187 -2.37 9.52 -21.40
CA GLN A 187 -3.54 10.11 -22.06
C GLN A 187 -3.96 9.24 -23.24
N GLY A 188 -5.26 9.05 -23.43
CA GLY A 188 -5.82 8.20 -24.48
C GLY A 188 -6.29 6.84 -23.98
N GLN A 189 -6.19 5.84 -24.85
CA GLN A 189 -6.68 4.48 -24.61
C GLN A 189 -5.74 3.72 -23.66
N ASN A 190 -6.27 3.19 -22.58
CA ASN A 190 -5.56 2.36 -21.61
C ASN A 190 -6.28 1.03 -21.40
N THR A 191 -5.57 0.06 -20.82
CA THR A 191 -6.11 -1.25 -20.50
C THR A 191 -5.60 -1.71 -19.13
N LEU A 192 -6.51 -2.13 -18.26
CA LEU A 192 -6.20 -2.92 -17.08
C LEU A 192 -6.48 -4.39 -17.35
N GLY A 193 -5.62 -5.26 -16.86
CA GLY A 193 -5.77 -6.70 -16.89
C GLY A 193 -5.51 -7.32 -15.52
N ALA A 194 -6.14 -8.46 -15.26
CA ALA A 194 -5.87 -9.27 -14.09
C ALA A 194 -5.83 -10.75 -14.48
N MET A 195 -4.78 -11.44 -14.09
CA MET A 195 -4.69 -12.89 -14.12
C MET A 195 -5.07 -13.41 -12.75
N LEU A 196 -5.99 -14.37 -12.67
CA LEU A 196 -6.40 -14.97 -11.40
C LEU A 196 -5.96 -16.43 -11.33
N GLY A 197 -5.52 -16.84 -10.15
CA GLY A 197 -5.09 -18.19 -9.86
C GLY A 197 -5.61 -18.71 -8.54
N ASN A 198 -5.56 -20.02 -8.35
CA ASN A 198 -5.80 -20.60 -7.04
C ASN A 198 -4.82 -20.00 -6.02
N GLY A 199 -5.17 -20.09 -4.75
CA GLY A 199 -4.34 -19.61 -3.66
C GLY A 199 -4.90 -20.08 -2.35
N TRP A 200 -4.76 -19.28 -1.33
CA TRP A 200 -5.21 -19.67 0.00
C TRP A 200 -6.74 -19.61 0.19
N ALA A 201 -7.42 -18.69 -0.53
CA ALA A 201 -8.89 -18.56 -0.45
C ALA A 201 -9.62 -19.62 -1.26
N LYS A 202 -9.09 -20.00 -2.43
CA LYS A 202 -9.72 -20.93 -3.39
C LYS A 202 -8.79 -22.09 -3.75
N GLY A 203 -7.74 -22.31 -3.08
CA GLY A 203 -6.79 -23.38 -3.38
C GLY A 203 -7.02 -24.65 -2.57
N ARG A 204 -6.12 -25.58 -2.78
CA ARG A 204 -6.03 -26.82 -2.00
C ARG A 204 -4.90 -26.75 -0.95
N PHE A 205 -4.44 -25.54 -0.65
CA PHE A 205 -3.37 -25.35 0.32
C PHE A 205 -3.97 -25.18 1.72
N GLY A 206 -3.31 -25.78 2.69
CA GLY A 206 -3.73 -25.71 4.08
C GLY A 206 -5.06 -26.39 4.34
N PHE A 207 -5.85 -25.75 5.14
CA PHE A 207 -7.04 -26.36 5.74
C PHE A 207 -8.22 -26.54 4.76
N GLY A 208 -8.33 -25.72 3.74
CA GLY A 208 -9.42 -25.75 2.77
C GLY A 208 -9.31 -26.82 1.68
N GLY A 209 -8.16 -27.50 1.58
CA GLY A 209 -7.94 -28.55 0.58
C GLY A 209 -7.91 -29.97 1.15
N ILE A 210 -8.11 -30.13 2.46
CA ILE A 210 -8.12 -31.43 3.11
C ILE A 210 -9.57 -31.94 3.04
N PRO A 211 -9.84 -33.05 2.33
CA PRO A 211 -11.17 -33.65 2.33
C PRO A 211 -11.63 -33.95 3.75
N ALA A 212 -12.92 -33.81 4.02
CA ALA A 212 -13.54 -34.16 5.29
C ALA A 212 -13.33 -35.62 5.71
N SER A 213 -12.80 -36.45 4.82
CA SER A 213 -12.44 -37.87 5.03
C SER A 213 -11.06 -38.08 5.61
N TYR A 214 -10.34 -37.04 6.04
CA TYR A 214 -9.09 -37.28 6.76
C TYR A 214 -9.41 -37.97 8.10
N GLU A 215 -8.73 -39.04 8.38
CA GLU A 215 -8.98 -40.16 9.28
C GLU A 215 -9.33 -39.87 10.75
N THR A 216 -9.59 -38.65 11.12
CA THR A 216 -9.89 -38.25 12.51
C THR A 216 -11.39 -38.21 12.84
N GLY A 217 -12.27 -38.35 11.86
CA GLY A 217 -13.71 -38.21 12.09
C GLY A 217 -14.17 -36.81 12.52
N GLU A 218 -13.25 -35.90 12.69
CA GLU A 218 -13.57 -34.50 12.89
C GLU A 218 -13.96 -33.89 11.54
N LYS A 219 -15.00 -33.08 11.53
CA LYS A 219 -15.30 -32.20 10.40
C LYS A 219 -14.02 -31.38 10.19
N GLY A 220 -13.25 -31.75 9.19
CA GLY A 220 -12.16 -30.91 8.72
C GLY A 220 -12.66 -29.51 8.55
N PHE A 221 -11.80 -28.52 8.58
CA PHE A 221 -12.15 -27.19 8.10
C PHE A 221 -12.90 -27.38 6.80
N PRO A 222 -14.06 -26.73 6.61
CA PRO A 222 -14.88 -27.01 5.47
C PRO A 222 -13.99 -26.89 4.23
N ALA A 223 -13.89 -27.99 3.50
CA ALA A 223 -13.19 -28.02 2.21
C ALA A 223 -13.87 -27.11 1.18
N GLU A 224 -14.98 -26.57 1.53
CA GLU A 224 -15.67 -25.44 0.96
C GLU A 224 -14.83 -24.22 1.30
N ALA A 225 -13.81 -24.06 0.49
CA ALA A 225 -12.95 -22.88 0.48
C ALA A 225 -13.82 -21.63 0.64
N PHE A 226 -13.32 -20.62 1.33
CA PHE A 226 -13.99 -19.34 1.50
C PHE A 226 -14.49 -18.76 0.17
N ALA A 227 -13.99 -19.25 -0.96
CA ALA A 227 -14.47 -18.95 -2.30
C ALA A 227 -14.51 -20.20 -3.16
N GLU A 228 -15.70 -20.60 -3.60
CA GLU A 228 -15.88 -21.61 -4.65
C GLU A 228 -15.44 -21.07 -6.02
N GLN A 229 -15.50 -19.76 -6.20
CA GLN A 229 -15.17 -19.04 -7.42
C GLN A 229 -14.04 -18.03 -7.17
N PHE A 230 -13.34 -17.69 -8.23
CA PHE A 230 -12.44 -16.53 -8.23
C PHE A 230 -13.28 -15.26 -8.09
N LEU A 231 -12.89 -14.39 -7.16
CA LEU A 231 -13.48 -13.06 -7.02
C LEU A 231 -12.38 -12.00 -7.09
N LEU A 232 -12.68 -10.91 -7.76
CA LEU A 232 -11.83 -9.72 -7.79
C LEU A 232 -12.66 -8.49 -7.49
N ARG A 233 -12.12 -7.59 -6.69
CA ARG A 233 -12.62 -6.24 -6.52
C ARG A 233 -11.47 -5.28 -6.76
N LEU A 234 -11.69 -4.33 -7.65
CA LEU A 234 -10.67 -3.38 -8.05
C LEU A 234 -11.27 -1.98 -8.16
N GLU A 235 -10.49 -0.99 -7.74
CA GLU A 235 -10.76 0.42 -7.94
C GLU A 235 -9.49 1.11 -8.45
N LEU A 236 -9.58 1.77 -9.60
CA LEU A 236 -8.55 2.66 -10.13
C LEU A 236 -8.98 4.10 -9.88
N ARG A 237 -8.07 4.89 -9.33
CA ARG A 237 -8.21 6.36 -9.21
C ARG A 237 -7.05 7.04 -9.92
N VAL A 238 -7.39 7.97 -10.78
CA VAL A 238 -6.43 8.73 -11.59
C VAL A 238 -6.67 10.21 -11.39
N LEU A 239 -5.66 10.92 -10.90
CA LEU A 239 -5.64 12.37 -10.91
C LEU A 239 -5.01 12.84 -12.24
N LEU A 240 -5.73 13.65 -12.98
CA LEU A 240 -5.27 14.25 -14.23
C LEU A 240 -4.55 15.58 -13.98
N ALA A 241 -3.74 16.02 -14.92
CA ALA A 241 -2.98 17.27 -14.84
C ALA A 241 -3.86 18.53 -14.69
N ASP A 242 -5.11 18.47 -15.13
CA ASP A 242 -6.10 19.54 -14.97
C ASP A 242 -6.82 19.53 -13.60
N GLY A 243 -6.45 18.61 -12.70
CA GLY A 243 -7.00 18.46 -11.36
C GLY A 243 -8.25 17.58 -11.27
N ARG A 244 -8.80 17.09 -12.38
CA ARG A 244 -9.94 16.16 -12.36
C ARG A 244 -9.50 14.78 -11.85
N GLU A 245 -10.34 14.15 -11.04
CA GLU A 245 -10.17 12.74 -10.63
C GLU A 245 -11.08 11.86 -11.49
N VAL A 246 -10.49 10.80 -12.06
CA VAL A 246 -11.22 9.73 -12.76
C VAL A 246 -11.23 8.51 -11.88
N VAL A 247 -12.41 7.95 -11.62
CA VAL A 247 -12.59 6.75 -10.79
C VAL A 247 -13.23 5.65 -11.61
N LEU A 248 -12.58 4.49 -11.65
CA LEU A 248 -13.08 3.29 -12.32
C LEU A 248 -13.10 2.13 -11.33
N GLY A 249 -14.19 1.39 -11.30
CA GLY A 249 -14.34 0.20 -10.47
C GLY A 249 -14.72 -1.04 -11.29
N THR A 250 -14.49 -2.22 -10.73
CA THR A 250 -15.05 -3.49 -11.24
C THR A 250 -16.56 -3.54 -11.06
#